data_4cd21bfc24b09315b28e56b060590418
#
_entry.id   4cd21bfc24b09315b28e56b060590418
#
_cell.length_a   1.000
_cell.length_b   1.000
_cell.length_c   1.000
_cell.angle_alpha   90.00
_cell.angle_beta   90.00
_cell.angle_gamma   90.00
#
_symmetry.space_group_name_H-M   'P 1'
#
loop_
_entity.id
_entity.type
_entity.pdbx_description
1 polymer ?
#
loop_
_entity_poly.entity_id
_entity_poly.type
_entity_poly.pdbx_seq_one_letter_code
_entity_poly.pdbx_strand_id
1 'polypeptide(L)'
;MQYTTDIRIIRLMCTGRVDPTMIAEALINGADGVMVVGCHLGECQYITGNVQGRIKVGLAIKVLDYVGLNRKRVSFNHCSSAEGERFVKLVTEFDDGIRELGPLGTGDRFPLPELSEKLKVAKTALDKEKLRWVVGKFTEFATNGNKYGEVFTEHEMWRTLDTIVMDEVATHEILRELGQEALAVKDLAARLKLPPPHVLKYVLALQRRELVDLVGVDGSSPRYQAVEPKADAA
;
A
#
# COMPACT_ATOMS: atom_id res chain seq x y z
N MET A 1 21.67 20.68 -18.12
CA MET A 1 21.20 19.30 -18.04
C MET A 1 19.77 19.23 -18.53
N GLN A 2 19.47 18.24 -19.36
CA GLN A 2 18.10 18.00 -19.87
C GLN A 2 17.65 16.62 -19.42
N TYR A 3 16.39 16.47 -19.08
CA TYR A 3 15.74 15.21 -18.76
C TYR A 3 14.35 15.19 -19.40
N THR A 4 13.68 14.05 -19.38
CA THR A 4 12.36 13.84 -20.01
C THR A 4 11.31 14.87 -19.54
N THR A 5 10.40 15.25 -20.43
CA THR A 5 9.27 16.16 -20.12
C THR A 5 8.05 15.41 -19.56
N ASP A 6 8.10 14.08 -19.54
CA ASP A 6 6.96 13.24 -19.18
C ASP A 6 6.79 13.09 -17.66
N ILE A 7 7.58 13.82 -16.90
CA ILE A 7 7.51 13.84 -15.43
C ILE A 7 6.76 15.07 -14.91
N ARG A 8 6.17 14.91 -13.73
CA ARG A 8 5.60 16.00 -12.93
C ARG A 8 6.28 16.02 -11.58
N ILE A 9 7.04 17.06 -11.30
CA ILE A 9 7.79 17.19 -10.05
C ILE A 9 6.90 17.82 -8.98
N ILE A 10 6.73 17.11 -7.86
CA ILE A 10 6.10 17.62 -6.66
C ILE A 10 7.19 17.82 -5.61
N ARG A 11 7.45 19.10 -5.26
CA ARG A 11 8.47 19.43 -4.25
C ARG A 11 7.90 19.32 -2.85
N LEU A 12 8.56 18.55 -2.01
CA LEU A 12 8.29 18.44 -0.58
C LEU A 12 9.48 18.95 0.24
N MET A 13 9.23 19.44 1.44
CA MET A 13 10.28 19.89 2.36
C MET A 13 11.23 18.76 2.75
N CYS A 14 10.70 17.54 2.90
CA CYS A 14 11.44 16.34 3.21
C CYS A 14 10.64 15.11 2.76
N THR A 15 11.31 14.04 2.32
CA THR A 15 10.65 12.77 1.98
C THR A 15 9.91 12.14 3.17
N GLY A 16 10.26 12.49 4.39
CA GLY A 16 9.48 12.12 5.58
C GLY A 16 8.01 12.62 5.57
N ARG A 17 7.69 13.62 4.73
CA ARG A 17 6.32 14.11 4.50
C ARG A 17 5.55 13.32 3.47
N VAL A 18 6.20 12.45 2.70
CA VAL A 18 5.50 11.56 1.78
C VAL A 18 4.57 10.66 2.58
N ASP A 19 3.28 10.74 2.28
CA ASP A 19 2.30 9.80 2.77
C ASP A 19 2.14 8.66 1.75
N PRO A 20 2.08 7.38 2.17
CA PRO A 20 1.87 6.27 1.26
C PRO A 20 0.61 6.40 0.40
N THR A 21 -0.43 7.05 0.92
CA THR A 21 -1.67 7.32 0.16
C THR A 21 -1.47 8.27 -1.02
N MET A 22 -0.49 9.19 -0.96
CA MET A 22 -0.15 10.08 -2.08
C MET A 22 0.34 9.30 -3.30
N ILE A 23 1.09 8.19 -3.07
CA ILE A 23 1.58 7.32 -4.13
C ILE A 23 0.41 6.60 -4.80
N ALA A 24 -0.48 6.00 -4.02
CA ALA A 24 -1.68 5.35 -4.53
C ALA A 24 -2.58 6.34 -5.26
N GLU A 25 -2.75 7.55 -4.74
CA GLU A 25 -3.54 8.63 -5.35
C GLU A 25 -3.00 9.04 -6.73
N ALA A 26 -1.69 9.20 -6.86
CA ALA A 26 -1.07 9.55 -8.13
C ALA A 26 -1.36 8.48 -9.21
N LEU A 27 -1.24 7.19 -8.85
CA LEU A 27 -1.55 6.07 -9.75
C LEU A 27 -3.05 6.01 -10.10
N ILE A 28 -3.94 6.22 -9.13
CA ILE A 28 -5.41 6.28 -9.36
C ILE A 28 -5.76 7.42 -10.33
N ASN A 29 -5.04 8.54 -10.26
CA ASN A 29 -5.25 9.70 -11.12
C ASN A 29 -4.46 9.65 -12.45
N GLY A 30 -3.93 8.49 -12.82
CA GLY A 30 -3.40 8.21 -14.15
C GLY A 30 -1.89 8.40 -14.30
N ALA A 31 -1.13 8.44 -13.21
CA ALA A 31 0.33 8.33 -13.30
C ALA A 31 0.71 6.87 -13.57
N ASP A 32 1.60 6.62 -14.53
CA ASP A 32 2.10 5.28 -14.85
C ASP A 32 3.17 4.80 -13.87
N GLY A 33 3.75 5.69 -13.08
CA GLY A 33 4.71 5.39 -12.04
C GLY A 33 4.96 6.56 -11.10
N VAL A 34 5.52 6.27 -9.93
CA VAL A 34 5.86 7.28 -8.91
C VAL A 34 7.27 7.05 -8.40
N MET A 35 8.15 8.03 -8.58
CA MET A 35 9.50 8.02 -8.03
C MET A 35 9.61 9.01 -6.88
N VAL A 36 10.08 8.56 -5.74
CA VAL A 36 10.40 9.40 -4.60
C VAL A 36 11.92 9.56 -4.51
N VAL A 37 12.41 10.79 -4.48
CA VAL A 37 13.84 11.10 -4.39
C VAL A 37 14.11 11.86 -3.10
N GLY A 38 14.95 11.29 -2.24
CA GLY A 38 15.34 11.87 -0.96
C GLY A 38 16.84 12.10 -0.84
N CYS A 39 17.27 12.85 0.17
CA CYS A 39 18.69 13.01 0.50
C CYS A 39 19.31 11.69 0.95
N HIS A 40 20.65 11.60 0.90
CA HIS A 40 21.39 10.42 1.36
C HIS A 40 21.18 10.16 2.85
N LEU A 41 21.31 8.89 3.25
CA LEU A 41 21.24 8.51 4.67
C LEU A 41 22.30 9.26 5.47
N GLY A 42 21.92 9.82 6.60
CA GLY A 42 22.78 10.64 7.44
C GLY A 42 22.84 12.13 7.05
N GLU A 43 22.35 12.52 5.86
CA GLU A 43 22.37 13.91 5.38
C GLU A 43 21.02 14.63 5.51
N CYS A 44 20.04 14.00 6.15
CA CYS A 44 18.72 14.58 6.25
C CYS A 44 18.70 15.79 7.20
N GLN A 45 18.29 16.94 6.69
CA GLN A 45 18.11 18.16 7.51
C GLN A 45 17.14 17.96 8.69
N TYR A 46 16.22 17.02 8.57
CA TYR A 46 15.26 16.63 9.61
C TYR A 46 15.67 15.31 10.31
N ILE A 47 16.95 15.02 10.37
CA ILE A 47 17.62 13.88 11.03
C ILE A 47 17.20 12.52 10.45
N THR A 48 15.95 12.11 10.62
CA THR A 48 15.45 10.78 10.23
C THR A 48 14.42 10.80 9.08
N GLY A 49 14.14 11.97 8.51
CA GLY A 49 13.06 12.13 7.54
C GLY A 49 13.21 11.25 6.29
N ASN A 50 14.42 11.08 5.76
CA ASN A 50 14.70 10.21 4.63
C ASN A 50 14.56 8.72 4.96
N VAL A 51 14.91 8.32 6.19
CA VAL A 51 14.69 6.95 6.70
C VAL A 51 13.19 6.65 6.76
N GLN A 52 12.41 7.57 7.37
CA GLN A 52 10.96 7.45 7.45
C GLN A 52 10.32 7.44 6.05
N GLY A 53 10.79 8.29 5.13
CA GLY A 53 10.34 8.29 3.74
C GLY A 53 10.57 6.95 3.05
N ARG A 54 11.75 6.35 3.20
CA ARG A 54 12.10 5.04 2.65
C ARG A 54 11.17 3.94 3.18
N ILE A 55 10.88 3.93 4.48
CA ILE A 55 10.00 2.94 5.11
C ILE A 55 8.56 3.10 4.58
N LYS A 56 8.04 4.32 4.51
CA LYS A 56 6.70 4.60 3.99
C LYS A 56 6.53 4.22 2.52
N VAL A 57 7.52 4.54 1.69
CA VAL A 57 7.51 4.12 0.27
C VAL A 57 7.62 2.60 0.15
N GLY A 58 8.45 1.96 0.97
CA GLY A 58 8.54 0.51 1.05
C GLY A 58 7.22 -0.15 1.43
N LEU A 59 6.46 0.41 2.39
CA LEU A 59 5.10 -0.02 2.70
C LEU A 59 4.19 0.13 1.49
N ALA A 60 4.20 1.30 0.82
CA ALA A 60 3.37 1.52 -0.37
C ALA A 60 3.67 0.48 -1.45
N ILE A 61 4.95 0.22 -1.74
CA ILE A 61 5.37 -0.80 -2.70
C ILE A 61 4.79 -2.17 -2.34
N LYS A 62 4.86 -2.59 -1.07
CA LYS A 62 4.32 -3.90 -0.63
C LYS A 62 2.80 -3.99 -0.79
N VAL A 63 2.06 -2.96 -0.38
CA VAL A 63 0.60 -2.92 -0.52
C VAL A 63 0.19 -2.92 -1.99
N LEU A 64 0.85 -2.11 -2.81
CA LEU A 64 0.55 -1.99 -4.24
C LEU A 64 0.91 -3.26 -5.02
N ASP A 65 2.05 -3.89 -4.71
CA ASP A 65 2.43 -5.20 -5.27
C ASP A 65 1.41 -6.29 -4.91
N TYR A 66 0.94 -6.31 -3.66
CA TYR A 66 -0.08 -7.26 -3.21
C TYR A 66 -1.37 -7.15 -4.05
N VAL A 67 -1.82 -5.95 -4.33
CA VAL A 67 -3.01 -5.71 -5.16
C VAL A 67 -2.76 -5.85 -6.67
N GLY A 68 -1.52 -6.16 -7.08
CA GLY A 68 -1.19 -6.54 -8.46
C GLY A 68 -0.50 -5.47 -9.29
N LEU A 69 -0.12 -4.35 -8.72
CA LEU A 69 0.74 -3.36 -9.38
C LEU A 69 2.16 -3.92 -9.55
N ASN A 70 2.79 -3.67 -10.67
CA ASN A 70 4.19 -4.01 -10.86
C ASN A 70 5.08 -3.13 -9.96
N ARG A 71 5.95 -3.77 -9.16
CA ARG A 71 6.83 -3.10 -8.20
C ARG A 71 7.72 -2.03 -8.82
N LYS A 72 8.10 -2.17 -10.09
CA LYS A 72 8.93 -1.21 -10.82
C LYS A 72 8.25 0.15 -11.03
N ARG A 73 6.91 0.22 -10.87
CA ARG A 73 6.16 1.48 -11.00
C ARG A 73 6.33 2.43 -9.82
N VAL A 74 6.89 1.95 -8.71
CA VAL A 74 7.17 2.79 -7.55
C VAL A 74 8.61 2.59 -7.11
N SER A 75 9.34 3.69 -6.93
CA SER A 75 10.73 3.63 -6.47
C SER A 75 11.06 4.70 -5.44
N PHE A 76 12.04 4.38 -4.59
CA PHE A 76 12.68 5.34 -3.68
C PHE A 76 14.17 5.40 -4.00
N ASN A 77 14.67 6.61 -4.26
CA ASN A 77 16.06 6.84 -4.62
C ASN A 77 16.71 7.93 -3.74
N HIS A 78 17.99 7.86 -3.60
CA HIS A 78 18.79 8.87 -2.89
C HIS A 78 19.54 9.78 -3.87
N CYS A 79 19.39 11.09 -3.69
CA CYS A 79 20.09 12.10 -4.47
C CYS A 79 20.23 13.40 -3.65
N SER A 80 21.43 13.95 -3.61
CA SER A 80 21.68 15.28 -3.02
C SER A 80 21.29 16.38 -4.00
N SER A 81 20.98 17.57 -3.49
CA SER A 81 20.73 18.77 -4.31
C SER A 81 21.92 19.19 -5.18
N ALA A 82 23.14 18.78 -4.82
CA ALA A 82 24.35 19.04 -5.59
C ALA A 82 24.59 18.01 -6.73
N GLU A 83 23.85 16.90 -6.75
CA GLU A 83 24.06 15.78 -7.69
C GLU A 83 23.11 15.84 -8.90
N GLY A 84 23.11 16.95 -9.64
CA GLY A 84 22.20 17.12 -10.77
C GLY A 84 22.34 16.06 -11.86
N GLU A 85 23.56 15.59 -12.15
CA GLU A 85 23.77 14.51 -13.13
C GLU A 85 23.16 13.19 -12.65
N ARG A 86 23.30 12.88 -11.37
CA ARG A 86 22.68 11.71 -10.75
C ARG A 86 21.15 11.80 -10.83
N PHE A 87 20.59 12.98 -10.57
CA PHE A 87 19.15 13.19 -10.69
C PHE A 87 18.65 12.89 -12.11
N VAL A 88 19.33 13.45 -13.13
CA VAL A 88 19.00 13.19 -14.54
C VAL A 88 19.05 11.69 -14.85
N LYS A 89 20.10 11.01 -14.41
CA LYS A 89 20.25 9.57 -14.61
C LYS A 89 19.11 8.79 -13.98
N LEU A 90 18.79 9.05 -12.71
CA LEU A 90 17.68 8.36 -11.99
C LEU A 90 16.33 8.57 -12.68
N VAL A 91 16.06 9.81 -13.11
CA VAL A 91 14.80 10.13 -13.82
C VAL A 91 14.72 9.41 -15.16
N THR A 92 15.81 9.41 -15.93
CA THR A 92 15.85 8.74 -17.23
C THR A 92 15.69 7.23 -17.09
N GLU A 93 16.43 6.60 -16.19
CA GLU A 93 16.32 5.15 -15.93
C GLU A 93 14.90 4.75 -15.46
N PHE A 94 14.27 5.59 -14.64
CA PHE A 94 12.91 5.34 -14.19
C PHE A 94 11.89 5.50 -15.33
N ASP A 95 12.00 6.58 -16.12
CA ASP A 95 11.12 6.84 -17.28
C ASP A 95 11.22 5.70 -18.32
N ASP A 96 12.46 5.29 -18.66
CA ASP A 96 12.69 4.16 -19.57
C ASP A 96 12.04 2.86 -19.03
N GLY A 97 12.20 2.57 -17.74
CA GLY A 97 11.58 1.43 -17.11
C GLY A 97 10.04 1.48 -17.12
N ILE A 98 9.44 2.66 -16.96
CA ILE A 98 7.99 2.84 -17.08
C ILE A 98 7.53 2.66 -18.53
N ARG A 99 8.29 3.19 -19.51
CA ARG A 99 8.00 3.01 -20.94
C ARG A 99 8.04 1.54 -21.36
N GLU A 100 9.01 0.77 -20.84
CA GLU A 100 9.09 -0.69 -21.07
C GLU A 100 7.87 -1.44 -20.51
N LEU A 101 7.36 -1.04 -19.35
CA LEU A 101 6.14 -1.61 -18.75
C LEU A 101 4.87 -1.21 -19.51
N GLY A 102 4.92 -0.10 -20.23
CA GLY A 102 3.76 0.51 -20.85
C GLY A 102 2.81 1.19 -19.86
N PRO A 103 1.68 1.70 -20.34
CA PRO A 103 0.67 2.34 -19.51
C PRO A 103 0.20 1.48 -18.37
N LEU A 104 -0.34 2.11 -17.32
CA LEU A 104 -0.90 1.42 -16.15
C LEU A 104 -1.92 0.35 -16.58
N GLY A 105 -1.79 -0.85 -16.04
CA GLY A 105 -2.61 -2.02 -16.39
C GLY A 105 -2.05 -2.87 -17.54
N THR A 106 -0.93 -2.47 -18.19
CA THR A 106 -0.31 -3.27 -19.27
C THR A 106 0.76 -4.22 -18.74
N GLY A 107 1.72 -3.70 -18.00
CA GLY A 107 2.80 -4.49 -17.38
C GLY A 107 2.49 -4.92 -15.95
N ASP A 108 1.22 -4.93 -15.57
CA ASP A 108 0.72 -5.25 -14.24
C ASP A 108 0.00 -6.62 -14.22
N ARG A 109 -0.38 -7.11 -13.05
CA ARG A 109 -1.10 -8.40 -12.91
C ARG A 109 -2.52 -8.35 -13.45
N PHE A 110 -3.16 -7.18 -13.43
CA PHE A 110 -4.54 -6.97 -13.85
C PHE A 110 -4.64 -5.83 -14.86
N PRO A 111 -5.62 -5.87 -15.78
CA PRO A 111 -5.89 -4.76 -16.69
C PRO A 111 -6.40 -3.54 -15.92
N LEU A 112 -6.26 -2.36 -16.53
CA LEU A 112 -6.54 -1.07 -15.89
C LEU A 112 -7.89 -0.98 -15.16
N PRO A 113 -9.03 -1.44 -15.69
CA PRO A 113 -10.31 -1.34 -14.97
C PRO A 113 -10.29 -2.07 -13.63
N GLU A 114 -9.77 -3.31 -13.60
CA GLU A 114 -9.66 -4.10 -12.38
C GLU A 114 -8.58 -3.55 -11.44
N LEU A 115 -7.43 -3.19 -11.99
CA LEU A 115 -6.32 -2.63 -11.22
C LEU A 115 -6.73 -1.31 -10.55
N SER A 116 -7.50 -0.46 -11.22
CA SER A 116 -7.99 0.81 -10.65
C SER A 116 -8.83 0.58 -9.38
N GLU A 117 -9.72 -0.40 -9.40
CA GLU A 117 -10.50 -0.74 -8.22
C GLU A 117 -9.62 -1.29 -7.08
N LYS A 118 -8.63 -2.12 -7.42
CA LYS A 118 -7.66 -2.64 -6.45
C LYS A 118 -6.75 -1.54 -5.87
N LEU A 119 -6.38 -0.54 -6.65
CA LEU A 119 -5.63 0.62 -6.16
C LEU A 119 -6.45 1.46 -5.16
N LYS A 120 -7.77 1.58 -5.35
CA LYS A 120 -8.65 2.24 -4.36
C LYS A 120 -8.68 1.48 -3.04
N VAL A 121 -8.75 0.13 -3.08
CA VAL A 121 -8.64 -0.70 -1.88
C VAL A 121 -7.28 -0.52 -1.21
N ALA A 122 -6.19 -0.54 -1.98
CA ALA A 122 -4.85 -0.30 -1.47
C ALA A 122 -4.72 1.07 -0.78
N LYS A 123 -5.26 2.13 -1.41
CA LYS A 123 -5.30 3.48 -0.80
C LYS A 123 -6.05 3.46 0.53
N THR A 124 -7.22 2.80 0.57
CA THR A 124 -8.00 2.68 1.80
C THR A 124 -7.23 1.95 2.90
N ALA A 125 -6.56 0.84 2.57
CA ALA A 125 -5.74 0.11 3.53
C ALA A 125 -4.55 0.96 4.05
N LEU A 126 -3.86 1.68 3.16
CA LEU A 126 -2.75 2.58 3.51
C LEU A 126 -3.18 3.74 4.41
N ASP A 127 -4.44 4.16 4.32
CA ASP A 127 -4.99 5.25 5.14
C ASP A 127 -5.35 4.80 6.57
N LYS A 128 -5.51 3.50 6.82
CA LYS A 128 -5.93 2.99 8.11
C LYS A 128 -4.81 2.98 9.15
N GLU A 129 -5.24 3.12 10.40
CA GLU A 129 -4.37 3.25 11.58
C GLU A 129 -3.36 2.12 11.71
N LYS A 130 -3.75 0.87 11.45
CA LYS A 130 -2.90 -0.30 11.65
C LYS A 130 -1.58 -0.25 10.86
N LEU A 131 -1.64 0.03 9.55
CA LEU A 131 -0.43 0.15 8.73
C LEU A 131 0.38 1.39 9.09
N ARG A 132 -0.28 2.51 9.40
CA ARG A 132 0.37 3.75 9.85
C ARG A 132 1.11 3.56 11.17
N TRP A 133 0.48 2.85 12.12
CA TRP A 133 1.08 2.55 13.41
C TRP A 133 2.33 1.67 13.27
N VAL A 134 2.24 0.58 12.48
CA VAL A 134 3.37 -0.33 12.26
C VAL A 134 4.56 0.40 11.65
N VAL A 135 4.34 1.24 10.64
CA VAL A 135 5.40 2.05 10.01
C VAL A 135 5.99 3.05 11.00
N GLY A 136 5.16 3.68 11.84
CA GLY A 136 5.61 4.59 12.89
C GLY A 136 6.53 3.90 13.92
N LYS A 137 6.28 2.64 14.22
CA LYS A 137 7.07 1.83 15.14
C LYS A 137 8.27 1.13 14.52
N PHE A 138 8.37 1.10 13.20
CA PHE A 138 9.41 0.36 12.49
C PHE A 138 10.83 0.76 12.95
N THR A 139 11.12 2.06 12.97
CA THR A 139 12.43 2.56 13.39
C THR A 139 12.67 2.32 14.88
N GLU A 140 11.66 2.51 15.72
CA GLU A 140 11.75 2.30 17.17
C GLU A 140 12.12 0.85 17.48
N PHE A 141 11.44 -0.11 16.88
CA PHE A 141 11.70 -1.54 17.10
C PHE A 141 13.05 -2.01 16.55
N ALA A 142 13.51 -1.41 15.46
CA ALA A 142 14.82 -1.68 14.90
C ALA A 142 15.98 -1.07 15.73
N THR A 143 15.71 -0.01 16.51
CA THR A 143 16.74 0.71 17.28
C THR A 143 16.71 0.36 18.75
N ASN A 144 15.53 0.43 19.36
CA ASN A 144 15.35 0.33 20.81
C ASN A 144 14.77 -1.02 21.24
N GLY A 145 14.25 -1.80 20.27
CA GLY A 145 13.55 -3.05 20.54
C GLY A 145 12.11 -2.85 21.04
N ASN A 146 11.49 -3.98 21.35
CA ASN A 146 10.16 -4.00 21.94
C ASN A 146 10.23 -3.87 23.48
N LYS A 147 9.07 -3.86 24.14
CA LYS A 147 8.97 -3.78 25.62
C LYS A 147 9.66 -4.91 26.39
N TYR A 148 10.07 -5.98 25.70
CA TYR A 148 10.81 -7.11 26.28
C TYR A 148 12.32 -7.02 26.01
N GLY A 149 12.79 -5.93 25.36
CA GLY A 149 14.19 -5.73 25.02
C GLY A 149 14.66 -6.46 23.77
N GLU A 150 13.74 -7.04 22.97
CA GLU A 150 14.09 -7.70 21.72
C GLU A 150 14.21 -6.68 20.60
N VAL A 151 15.40 -6.56 20.00
CA VAL A 151 15.69 -5.71 18.83
C VAL A 151 15.51 -6.55 17.58
N PHE A 152 14.79 -5.99 16.62
CA PHE A 152 14.48 -6.66 15.36
C PHE A 152 15.39 -6.14 14.24
N THR A 153 15.89 -7.06 13.43
CA THR A 153 16.59 -6.70 12.20
C THR A 153 15.61 -6.06 11.20
N GLU A 154 16.13 -5.24 10.30
CA GLU A 154 15.30 -4.66 9.24
C GLU A 154 14.60 -5.75 8.40
N HIS A 155 15.27 -6.86 8.14
CA HIS A 155 14.70 -8.01 7.42
C HIS A 155 13.50 -8.63 8.14
N GLU A 156 13.58 -8.85 9.45
CA GLU A 156 12.47 -9.38 10.25
C GLU A 156 11.28 -8.43 10.27
N MET A 157 11.55 -7.13 10.39
CA MET A 157 10.51 -6.09 10.32
C MET A 157 9.80 -6.11 8.98
N TRP A 158 10.53 -6.17 7.86
CA TRP A 158 9.93 -6.25 6.53
C TRP A 158 9.12 -7.53 6.31
N ARG A 159 9.56 -8.66 6.83
CA ARG A 159 8.85 -9.94 6.75
C ARG A 159 7.57 -9.94 7.58
N THR A 160 7.61 -9.35 8.78
CA THR A 160 6.41 -9.17 9.60
C THR A 160 5.40 -8.27 8.92
N LEU A 161 5.88 -7.21 8.26
CA LEU A 161 5.03 -6.29 7.52
C LEU A 161 4.30 -6.98 6.35
N ASP A 162 4.89 -7.97 5.68
CA ASP A 162 4.23 -8.73 4.61
C ASP A 162 2.94 -9.41 5.10
N THR A 163 2.99 -10.04 6.28
CA THR A 163 1.80 -10.66 6.89
C THR A 163 0.73 -9.63 7.24
N ILE A 164 1.15 -8.51 7.82
CA ILE A 164 0.22 -7.44 8.24
C ILE A 164 -0.43 -6.78 7.01
N VAL A 165 0.33 -6.55 5.95
CA VAL A 165 -0.18 -6.00 4.68
C VAL A 165 -1.20 -6.95 4.06
N MET A 166 -0.86 -8.24 3.99
CA MET A 166 -1.79 -9.26 3.47
C MET A 166 -3.12 -9.28 4.24
N ASP A 167 -3.06 -9.32 5.57
CA ASP A 167 -4.25 -9.33 6.42
C ASP A 167 -5.09 -8.05 6.24
N GLU A 168 -4.45 -6.89 6.15
CA GLU A 168 -5.16 -5.61 6.06
C GLU A 168 -5.78 -5.41 4.68
N VAL A 169 -5.06 -5.68 3.60
CA VAL A 169 -5.59 -5.54 2.24
C VAL A 169 -6.72 -6.55 2.00
N ALA A 170 -6.54 -7.83 2.39
CA ALA A 170 -7.59 -8.84 2.26
C ALA A 170 -8.87 -8.44 3.01
N THR A 171 -8.74 -7.84 4.20
CA THR A 171 -9.86 -7.34 4.98
C THR A 171 -10.65 -6.26 4.20
N HIS A 172 -9.94 -5.32 3.56
CA HIS A 172 -10.58 -4.26 2.77
C HIS A 172 -11.15 -4.77 1.43
N GLU A 173 -10.52 -5.76 0.79
CA GLU A 173 -11.10 -6.42 -0.38
C GLU A 173 -12.42 -7.12 -0.03
N ILE A 174 -12.47 -7.85 1.09
CA ILE A 174 -13.69 -8.50 1.61
C ILE A 174 -14.78 -7.46 1.88
N LEU A 175 -14.46 -6.36 2.57
CA LEU A 175 -15.42 -5.29 2.84
C LEU A 175 -15.99 -4.69 1.55
N ARG A 176 -15.15 -4.49 0.53
CA ARG A 176 -15.60 -3.98 -0.76
C ARG A 176 -16.58 -4.92 -1.45
N GLU A 177 -16.26 -6.22 -1.51
CA GLU A 177 -17.16 -7.23 -2.11
C GLU A 177 -18.49 -7.32 -1.36
N LEU A 178 -18.45 -7.35 -0.02
CA LEU A 178 -19.63 -7.40 0.83
C LEU A 178 -20.46 -6.11 0.83
N GLY A 179 -19.85 -4.99 0.44
CA GLY A 179 -20.56 -3.73 0.24
C GLY A 179 -21.37 -3.69 -1.05
N GLN A 180 -21.04 -4.54 -2.03
CA GLN A 180 -21.77 -4.63 -3.30
C GLN A 180 -22.95 -5.60 -3.22
N GLU A 181 -22.73 -6.76 -2.61
CA GLU A 181 -23.77 -7.80 -2.46
C GLU A 181 -23.50 -8.72 -1.27
N ALA A 182 -24.54 -9.39 -0.81
CA ALA A 182 -24.41 -10.41 0.25
C ALA A 182 -23.78 -11.69 -0.31
N LEU A 183 -22.64 -12.13 0.26
CA LEU A 183 -21.87 -13.28 -0.21
C LEU A 183 -21.61 -14.30 0.90
N ALA A 184 -21.53 -15.57 0.51
CA ALA A 184 -21.02 -16.61 1.39
C ALA A 184 -19.50 -16.65 1.40
N VAL A 185 -18.91 -17.19 2.48
CA VAL A 185 -17.44 -17.32 2.63
C VAL A 185 -16.79 -18.05 1.44
N LYS A 186 -17.44 -19.09 0.90
CA LYS A 186 -16.92 -19.84 -0.26
C LYS A 186 -16.88 -19.00 -1.53
N ASP A 187 -17.87 -18.11 -1.72
CA ASP A 187 -17.95 -17.25 -2.90
C ASP A 187 -16.90 -16.15 -2.83
N LEU A 188 -16.72 -15.54 -1.65
CA LEU A 188 -15.63 -14.62 -1.37
C LEU A 188 -14.24 -15.26 -1.60
N ALA A 189 -14.06 -16.48 -1.09
CA ALA A 189 -12.81 -17.22 -1.24
C ALA A 189 -12.46 -17.47 -2.73
N ALA A 190 -13.47 -17.82 -3.54
CA ALA A 190 -13.29 -18.01 -4.97
C ALA A 190 -12.96 -16.70 -5.70
N ARG A 191 -13.66 -15.60 -5.39
CA ARG A 191 -13.43 -14.28 -6.00
C ARG A 191 -12.04 -13.71 -5.67
N LEU A 192 -11.67 -13.77 -4.39
CA LEU A 192 -10.42 -13.20 -3.90
C LEU A 192 -9.23 -14.16 -4.05
N LYS A 193 -9.47 -15.39 -4.50
CA LYS A 193 -8.45 -16.45 -4.61
C LYS A 193 -7.71 -16.71 -3.29
N LEU A 194 -8.46 -16.62 -2.18
CA LEU A 194 -7.96 -16.87 -0.83
C LEU A 194 -8.50 -18.19 -0.28
N PRO A 195 -7.76 -18.87 0.60
CA PRO A 195 -8.25 -20.07 1.28
C PRO A 195 -9.51 -19.77 2.11
N PRO A 196 -10.59 -20.57 2.02
CA PRO A 196 -11.82 -20.34 2.76
C PRO A 196 -11.65 -20.15 4.28
N PRO A 197 -10.74 -20.89 4.97
CA PRO A 197 -10.51 -20.66 6.39
C PRO A 197 -9.97 -19.26 6.72
N HIS A 198 -9.14 -18.69 5.84
CA HIS A 198 -8.62 -17.33 6.01
C HIS A 198 -9.73 -16.30 5.82
N VAL A 199 -10.55 -16.47 4.76
CA VAL A 199 -11.71 -15.59 4.52
C VAL A 199 -12.67 -15.63 5.70
N LEU A 200 -12.97 -16.82 6.24
CA LEU A 200 -13.82 -16.96 7.43
C LEU A 200 -13.24 -16.20 8.63
N LYS A 201 -11.92 -16.34 8.88
CA LYS A 201 -11.24 -15.59 9.95
C LYS A 201 -11.44 -14.08 9.80
N TYR A 202 -11.31 -13.54 8.58
CA TYR A 202 -11.47 -12.11 8.33
C TYR A 202 -12.93 -11.67 8.46
N VAL A 203 -13.88 -12.43 7.91
CA VAL A 203 -15.34 -12.15 8.04
C VAL A 203 -15.75 -12.11 9.51
N LEU A 204 -15.34 -13.10 10.32
CA LEU A 204 -15.62 -13.12 11.75
C LEU A 204 -14.97 -11.96 12.51
N ALA A 205 -13.75 -11.56 12.11
CA ALA A 205 -13.08 -10.41 12.70
C ALA A 205 -13.82 -9.10 12.37
N LEU A 206 -14.32 -8.97 11.14
CA LEU A 206 -15.13 -7.83 10.70
C LEU A 206 -16.49 -7.79 11.39
N GLN A 207 -17.12 -8.95 11.57
CA GLN A 207 -18.39 -9.06 12.29
C GLN A 207 -18.25 -8.64 13.76
N ARG A 208 -17.18 -9.05 14.44
CA ARG A 208 -16.88 -8.59 15.81
C ARG A 208 -16.67 -7.08 15.93
N ARG A 209 -16.31 -6.43 14.84
CA ARG A 209 -16.14 -4.97 14.73
C ARG A 209 -17.41 -4.27 14.23
N GLU A 210 -18.50 -5.00 14.07
CA GLU A 210 -19.79 -4.48 13.58
C GLU A 210 -19.72 -3.87 12.16
N LEU A 211 -18.75 -4.31 11.36
CA LEU A 211 -18.55 -3.86 9.97
C LEU A 211 -19.23 -4.79 8.95
N VAL A 212 -19.62 -6.00 9.39
CA VAL A 212 -20.26 -7.02 8.56
C VAL A 212 -21.33 -7.73 9.40
N ASP A 213 -22.50 -7.95 8.82
CA ASP A 213 -23.59 -8.70 9.43
C ASP A 213 -23.94 -9.95 8.65
N LEU A 214 -24.50 -10.94 9.36
CA LEU A 214 -25.17 -12.10 8.79
C LEU A 214 -26.59 -11.69 8.35
N VAL A 215 -26.82 -11.69 7.03
CA VAL A 215 -28.11 -11.23 6.47
C VAL A 215 -29.03 -12.37 6.01
N GLY A 216 -28.52 -13.61 5.98
CA GLY A 216 -29.31 -14.77 5.59
C GLY A 216 -28.52 -16.05 5.51
N VAL A 217 -29.19 -17.15 5.18
CA VAL A 217 -28.58 -18.46 4.96
C VAL A 217 -29.14 -19.01 3.64
N ASP A 218 -28.27 -19.43 2.74
CA ASP A 218 -28.62 -20.07 1.49
C ASP A 218 -28.23 -21.56 1.57
N GLY A 219 -29.22 -22.41 1.73
CA GLY A 219 -29.00 -23.82 2.07
C GLY A 219 -28.30 -23.97 3.43
N SER A 220 -27.06 -24.41 3.44
CA SER A 220 -26.19 -24.50 4.62
C SER A 220 -25.13 -23.39 4.69
N SER A 221 -25.19 -22.42 3.79
CA SER A 221 -24.13 -21.38 3.64
C SER A 221 -24.62 -20.05 4.18
N PRO A 222 -24.04 -19.55 5.29
CA PRO A 222 -24.31 -18.20 5.79
C PRO A 222 -23.86 -17.14 4.77
N ARG A 223 -24.70 -16.12 4.57
CA ARG A 223 -24.42 -14.95 3.73
C ARG A 223 -24.18 -13.72 4.58
N TYR A 224 -23.13 -13.02 4.27
CA TYR A 224 -22.68 -11.83 4.97
C TYR A 224 -22.77 -10.61 4.07
N GLN A 225 -23.02 -9.45 4.65
CA GLN A 225 -23.04 -8.16 3.97
C GLN A 225 -22.36 -7.11 4.83
N ALA A 226 -21.70 -6.14 4.21
CA ALA A 226 -21.12 -5.01 4.94
C ALA A 226 -22.25 -4.14 5.51
N VAL A 227 -22.06 -3.68 6.74
CA VAL A 227 -22.97 -2.72 7.38
C VAL A 227 -22.63 -1.34 6.82
N GLU A 228 -23.65 -0.62 6.34
CA GLU A 228 -23.46 0.79 5.99
C GLU A 228 -22.97 1.56 7.22
N PRO A 229 -21.91 2.38 7.10
CA PRO A 229 -21.49 3.18 8.23
C PRO A 229 -22.66 4.07 8.64
N LYS A 230 -23.10 3.93 9.91
CA LYS A 230 -24.06 4.87 10.49
C LYS A 230 -23.46 6.25 10.30
N ALA A 231 -24.15 7.12 9.55
CA ALA A 231 -23.78 8.53 9.47
C ALA A 231 -23.68 9.02 10.91
N ASP A 232 -22.45 9.33 11.35
CA ASP A 232 -22.21 9.92 12.66
C ASP A 232 -23.10 11.16 12.70
N ALA A 233 -24.04 11.15 13.63
CA ALA A 233 -24.81 12.32 13.98
C ALA A 233 -23.80 13.36 14.46
N ALA A 234 -23.66 14.42 13.66
CA ALA A 234 -22.79 15.56 13.90
C ALA A 234 -23.11 16.26 15.22
#